data_6285e657e13fb4a39e192a755beadf10
#
_entry.id   6285e657e13fb4a39e192a755beadf10
#
_cell.length_a   1.000
_cell.length_b   1.000
_cell.length_c   1.000
_cell.angle_alpha   90.00
_cell.angle_beta   90.00
_cell.angle_gamma   90.00
#
_symmetry.space_group_name_H-M   'P 1'
#
loop_
_entity.id
_entity.type
_entity.pdbx_description
1 polymer ?
#
loop_
_entity_poly.entity_id
_entity_poly.type
_entity_poly.pdbx_seq_one_letter_code
_entity_poly.pdbx_strand_id
1 'polypeptide(L)'
;MTTSKTHIMILGSGFGALTAVREIRKKKVRARITVVSPNNHLTYLPSLIWMPSGLRSAADIDVDLTKFFAREQVDWLKGQVVNVRDEGRTVDVETDRETIVVTNDVLIIATGGRYLKKLPGLAEHAIIPCEGATKGQLIHDRIRDMEGGTIAMGFGTNPKEPQAVRGGPMFEFLFGIDTMLRQQGRRDKFRLVFFNGSDRPGQRLGPKAVDGLLREMWKRDISVHIGAKPLRIEADRIVTEREEIPADLVLFMSGLTGPLWLDNTDLPRSSGGFIQADEKCRVVGWPKTYVVGDTGSYPGPEWLAKQAHQADLQAEAAVANIVDELAGREPSHNFKAELICIVDSVNKGILVFRNHKMALTLPKCRVFHWAKRFFERHYLKAYRN
;
A
#
# COMPACT_ATOMS: atom_id res chain seq x y z
N MET A 1 16.38 -14.93 -39.73
CA MET A 1 15.97 -15.34 -38.37
C MET A 1 15.32 -14.13 -37.71
N THR A 2 14.03 -14.09 -37.58
CA THR A 2 13.32 -13.06 -36.80
C THR A 2 13.71 -13.29 -35.34
N THR A 3 14.61 -12.47 -34.80
CA THR A 3 14.88 -12.46 -33.36
C THR A 3 13.57 -12.21 -32.65
N SER A 4 13.06 -13.21 -31.95
CA SER A 4 11.88 -13.09 -31.08
C SER A 4 12.10 -11.89 -30.14
N LYS A 5 11.16 -10.97 -30.07
CA LYS A 5 11.25 -9.86 -29.11
C LYS A 5 11.26 -10.44 -27.70
N THR A 6 12.18 -9.98 -26.86
CA THR A 6 12.19 -10.31 -25.42
C THR A 6 10.78 -10.14 -24.83
N HIS A 7 10.30 -11.14 -24.11
CA HIS A 7 9.00 -11.11 -23.45
C HIS A 7 9.18 -10.77 -21.97
N ILE A 8 8.72 -9.60 -21.57
CA ILE A 8 8.67 -9.16 -20.17
C ILE A 8 7.26 -9.36 -19.65
N MET A 9 7.11 -10.18 -18.62
CA MET A 9 5.83 -10.37 -17.94
C MET A 9 5.81 -9.59 -16.63
N ILE A 10 4.69 -8.92 -16.35
CA ILE A 10 4.47 -8.13 -15.13
C ILE A 10 3.22 -8.64 -14.45
N LEU A 11 3.34 -9.08 -13.21
CA LEU A 11 2.23 -9.60 -12.41
C LEU A 11 1.65 -8.50 -11.52
N GLY A 12 0.40 -8.11 -11.77
CA GLY A 12 -0.30 -7.02 -11.09
C GLY A 12 -0.48 -5.77 -11.95
N SER A 13 -1.41 -4.89 -11.55
CA SER A 13 -1.72 -3.61 -12.18
C SER A 13 -1.64 -2.42 -11.20
N GLY A 14 -0.90 -2.58 -10.10
CA GLY A 14 -0.68 -1.53 -9.10
C GLY A 14 0.49 -0.59 -9.44
N PHE A 15 0.87 0.25 -8.47
CA PHE A 15 1.89 1.31 -8.62
C PHE A 15 3.20 0.79 -9.24
N GLY A 16 3.83 -0.21 -8.63
CA GLY A 16 5.10 -0.74 -9.12
C GLY A 16 4.99 -1.35 -10.52
N ALA A 17 3.89 -2.05 -10.85
CA ALA A 17 3.66 -2.62 -12.17
C ALA A 17 3.57 -1.54 -13.25
N LEU A 18 2.76 -0.52 -13.01
CA LEU A 18 2.53 0.55 -13.99
C LEU A 18 3.76 1.45 -14.17
N THR A 19 4.50 1.69 -13.09
CA THR A 19 5.79 2.38 -13.17
C THR A 19 6.82 1.55 -13.92
N ALA A 20 6.86 0.22 -13.74
CA ALA A 20 7.73 -0.66 -14.53
C ALA A 20 7.41 -0.57 -16.04
N VAL A 21 6.13 -0.60 -16.43
CA VAL A 21 5.71 -0.42 -17.84
C VAL A 21 6.24 0.91 -18.39
N ARG A 22 6.01 2.02 -17.67
CA ARG A 22 6.46 3.35 -18.10
C ARG A 22 7.98 3.45 -18.23
N GLU A 23 8.73 2.91 -17.28
CA GLU A 23 10.20 2.95 -17.31
C GLU A 23 10.77 2.07 -18.43
N ILE A 24 10.18 0.89 -18.72
CA ILE A 24 10.56 0.05 -19.86
C ILE A 24 10.41 0.85 -21.18
N ARG A 25 9.29 1.55 -21.37
CA ARG A 25 9.05 2.36 -22.59
C ARG A 25 9.94 3.60 -22.64
N LYS A 26 10.12 4.30 -21.54
CA LYS A 26 11.01 5.47 -21.42
C LYS A 26 12.47 5.11 -21.75
N LYS A 27 12.93 3.94 -21.32
CA LYS A 27 14.27 3.41 -21.65
C LYS A 27 14.34 2.77 -23.05
N LYS A 28 13.26 2.83 -23.83
CA LYS A 28 13.16 2.33 -25.22
C LYS A 28 13.51 0.85 -25.36
N VAL A 29 13.22 0.04 -24.34
CA VAL A 29 13.43 -1.41 -24.41
C VAL A 29 12.48 -2.01 -25.43
N ARG A 30 13.02 -2.70 -26.44
CA ARG A 30 12.26 -3.38 -27.50
C ARG A 30 11.76 -4.74 -26.98
N ALA A 31 10.73 -4.73 -26.15
CA ALA A 31 10.15 -5.93 -25.56
C ALA A 31 8.64 -6.00 -25.81
N ARG A 32 8.12 -7.22 -25.92
CA ARG A 32 6.71 -7.50 -25.69
C ARG A 32 6.45 -7.40 -24.19
N ILE A 33 5.42 -6.69 -23.78
CA ILE A 33 5.02 -6.57 -22.36
C ILE A 33 3.66 -7.20 -22.19
N THR A 34 3.56 -8.18 -21.28
CA THR A 34 2.28 -8.73 -20.83
C THR A 34 2.07 -8.37 -19.37
N VAL A 35 0.94 -7.73 -19.07
CA VAL A 35 0.49 -7.46 -17.68
C VAL A 35 -0.61 -8.45 -17.32
N VAL A 36 -0.43 -9.19 -16.22
CA VAL A 36 -1.43 -10.14 -15.69
C VAL A 36 -2.08 -9.54 -14.47
N SER A 37 -3.39 -9.35 -14.51
CA SER A 37 -4.17 -8.88 -13.36
C SER A 37 -5.64 -9.27 -13.48
N PRO A 38 -6.38 -9.42 -12.37
CA PRO A 38 -7.80 -9.80 -12.41
C PRO A 38 -8.69 -8.73 -13.03
N ASN A 39 -8.24 -7.47 -13.02
CA ASN A 39 -8.91 -6.35 -13.67
C ASN A 39 -7.89 -5.35 -14.25
N ASN A 40 -8.34 -4.49 -15.15
CA ASN A 40 -7.54 -3.46 -15.80
C ASN A 40 -7.70 -2.08 -15.12
N HIS A 41 -7.78 -2.06 -13.80
CA HIS A 41 -7.98 -0.84 -13.03
C HIS A 41 -6.82 -0.57 -12.08
N LEU A 42 -6.54 0.72 -11.85
CA LEU A 42 -5.70 1.21 -10.77
C LEU A 42 -6.58 1.92 -9.74
N THR A 43 -6.65 1.39 -8.53
CA THR A 43 -7.21 2.13 -7.39
C THR A 43 -6.11 2.95 -6.72
N TYR A 44 -6.25 4.28 -6.72
CA TYR A 44 -5.26 5.18 -6.11
C TYR A 44 -5.41 5.20 -4.59
N LEU A 45 -4.84 4.19 -3.94
CA LEU A 45 -4.94 3.94 -2.49
C LEU A 45 -4.61 5.15 -1.58
N PRO A 46 -3.66 6.07 -1.91
CA PRO A 46 -3.37 7.22 -1.05
C PRO A 46 -4.53 8.18 -0.83
N SER A 47 -5.56 8.13 -1.68
CA SER A 47 -6.76 8.98 -1.56
C SER A 47 -7.95 8.32 -0.85
N LEU A 48 -7.83 7.05 -0.44
CA LEU A 48 -8.84 6.36 0.38
C LEU A 48 -9.17 7.13 1.67
N ILE A 49 -8.19 7.81 2.24
CA ILE A 49 -8.33 8.62 3.45
C ILE A 49 -9.37 9.76 3.33
N TRP A 50 -9.70 10.16 2.11
CA TRP A 50 -10.67 11.22 1.84
C TRP A 50 -12.08 10.70 1.59
N MET A 51 -12.26 9.39 1.44
CA MET A 51 -13.58 8.81 1.19
C MET A 51 -14.53 8.95 2.38
N PRO A 52 -14.12 8.73 3.65
CA PRO A 52 -15.04 8.92 4.78
C PRO A 52 -15.64 10.32 4.86
N SER A 53 -14.89 11.34 4.44
CA SER A 53 -15.35 12.74 4.42
C SER A 53 -16.14 13.11 3.17
N GLY A 54 -16.29 12.21 2.19
CA GLY A 54 -16.93 12.50 0.90
C GLY A 54 -16.09 13.38 -0.04
N LEU A 55 -14.83 13.70 0.31
CA LEU A 55 -13.94 14.50 -0.55
C LEU A 55 -13.50 13.72 -1.80
N ARG A 56 -13.59 12.40 -1.77
CA ARG A 56 -13.43 11.48 -2.90
C ARG A 56 -14.48 10.38 -2.84
N SER A 57 -14.98 10.03 -4.01
CA SER A 57 -15.76 8.82 -4.28
C SER A 57 -14.88 7.71 -4.83
N ALA A 58 -15.42 6.50 -4.96
CA ALA A 58 -14.73 5.39 -5.62
C ALA A 58 -14.33 5.75 -7.06
N ALA A 59 -15.21 6.42 -7.82
CA ALA A 59 -14.96 6.82 -9.20
C ALA A 59 -13.82 7.85 -9.33
N ASP A 60 -13.57 8.67 -8.31
CA ASP A 60 -12.48 9.66 -8.33
C ASP A 60 -11.10 9.01 -8.26
N ILE A 61 -10.99 7.88 -7.58
CA ILE A 61 -9.73 7.22 -7.26
C ILE A 61 -9.49 5.93 -8.06
N ASP A 62 -10.49 5.48 -8.80
CA ASP A 62 -10.38 4.33 -9.69
C ASP A 62 -10.13 4.78 -11.13
N VAL A 63 -9.18 4.14 -11.80
CA VAL A 63 -8.75 4.50 -13.15
C VAL A 63 -8.75 3.27 -14.04
N ASP A 64 -9.55 3.32 -15.10
CA ASP A 64 -9.50 2.34 -16.19
C ASP A 64 -8.18 2.49 -16.96
N LEU A 65 -7.44 1.40 -17.07
CA LEU A 65 -6.13 1.34 -17.70
C LEU A 65 -6.16 0.97 -19.20
N THR A 66 -7.34 0.79 -19.80
CA THR A 66 -7.48 0.37 -21.20
C THR A 66 -6.70 1.28 -22.14
N LYS A 67 -6.86 2.60 -22.00
CA LYS A 67 -6.13 3.59 -22.82
C LYS A 67 -4.64 3.57 -22.54
N PHE A 68 -4.24 3.44 -21.27
CA PHE A 68 -2.85 3.35 -20.87
C PHE A 68 -2.18 2.11 -21.48
N PHE A 69 -2.80 0.93 -21.37
CA PHE A 69 -2.26 -0.29 -21.96
C PHE A 69 -2.16 -0.22 -23.48
N ALA A 70 -3.16 0.35 -24.15
CA ALA A 70 -3.12 0.56 -25.61
C ALA A 70 -1.96 1.50 -26.00
N ARG A 71 -1.82 2.64 -25.33
CA ARG A 71 -0.75 3.62 -25.58
C ARG A 71 0.64 3.03 -25.35
N GLU A 72 0.81 2.29 -24.28
CA GLU A 72 2.10 1.66 -23.94
C GLU A 72 2.31 0.32 -24.66
N GLN A 73 1.41 -0.09 -25.55
CA GLN A 73 1.48 -1.37 -26.29
C GLN A 73 1.67 -2.56 -25.34
N VAL A 74 0.81 -2.65 -24.33
CA VAL A 74 0.79 -3.72 -23.33
C VAL A 74 -0.30 -4.71 -23.67
N ASP A 75 0.04 -6.00 -23.70
CA ASP A 75 -0.91 -7.09 -23.76
C ASP A 75 -1.46 -7.32 -22.34
N TRP A 76 -2.71 -6.95 -22.08
CA TRP A 76 -3.34 -7.26 -20.81
C TRP A 76 -3.97 -8.65 -20.85
N LEU A 77 -3.51 -9.51 -19.96
CA LEU A 77 -4.06 -10.84 -19.72
C LEU A 77 -4.92 -10.80 -18.44
N LYS A 78 -6.25 -10.85 -18.62
CA LYS A 78 -7.17 -10.94 -17.50
C LYS A 78 -7.03 -12.30 -16.83
N GLY A 79 -6.60 -12.31 -15.60
CA GLY A 79 -6.43 -13.52 -14.80
C GLY A 79 -5.75 -13.28 -13.47
N GLN A 80 -5.76 -14.31 -12.64
CA GLN A 80 -5.13 -14.31 -11.34
C GLN A 80 -3.91 -15.23 -11.36
N VAL A 81 -2.77 -14.74 -10.89
CA VAL A 81 -1.58 -15.60 -10.74
C VAL A 81 -1.85 -16.62 -9.65
N VAL A 82 -1.59 -17.89 -9.95
CA VAL A 82 -1.76 -19.00 -9.00
C VAL A 82 -0.44 -19.70 -8.70
N ASN A 83 0.55 -19.63 -9.61
CA ASN A 83 1.88 -20.21 -9.38
C ASN A 83 2.94 -19.55 -10.25
N VAL A 84 4.20 -19.60 -9.81
CA VAL A 84 5.38 -19.18 -10.56
C VAL A 84 6.45 -20.25 -10.40
N ARG A 85 6.98 -20.77 -11.51
CA ARG A 85 7.90 -21.90 -11.56
C ARG A 85 9.12 -21.58 -12.45
N ASP A 86 10.07 -22.51 -12.50
CA ASP A 86 11.23 -22.48 -13.39
C ASP A 86 12.01 -21.15 -13.24
N GLU A 87 12.32 -20.79 -12.01
CA GLU A 87 13.02 -19.53 -11.67
C GLU A 87 12.34 -18.29 -12.27
N GLY A 88 11.00 -18.30 -12.37
CA GLY A 88 10.21 -17.19 -12.89
C GLY A 88 9.92 -17.26 -14.39
N ARG A 89 10.43 -18.28 -15.10
CA ARG A 89 10.20 -18.41 -16.55
C ARG A 89 8.81 -18.89 -16.92
N THR A 90 8.11 -19.52 -15.98
CA THR A 90 6.78 -20.09 -16.18
C THR A 90 5.83 -19.56 -15.14
N VAL A 91 4.69 -19.03 -15.58
CA VAL A 91 3.63 -18.48 -14.73
C VAL A 91 2.31 -19.17 -15.04
N ASP A 92 1.66 -19.71 -14.02
CA ASP A 92 0.33 -20.28 -14.11
C ASP A 92 -0.70 -19.18 -13.78
N VAL A 93 -1.62 -18.94 -14.70
CA VAL A 93 -2.62 -17.89 -14.61
C VAL A 93 -4.01 -18.49 -14.67
N GLU A 94 -4.79 -18.34 -13.62
CA GLU A 94 -6.21 -18.69 -13.59
C GLU A 94 -7.02 -17.59 -14.29
N THR A 95 -7.68 -17.96 -15.36
CA THR A 95 -8.58 -17.09 -16.13
C THR A 95 -10.05 -17.45 -15.84
N ASP A 96 -10.99 -16.69 -16.41
CA ASP A 96 -12.43 -17.00 -16.27
C ASP A 96 -12.82 -18.37 -16.90
N ARG A 97 -11.93 -18.99 -17.68
CA ARG A 97 -12.21 -20.25 -18.41
C ARG A 97 -11.37 -21.42 -17.90
N GLU A 98 -10.08 -21.20 -17.74
CA GLU A 98 -9.12 -22.27 -17.43
C GLU A 98 -7.84 -21.68 -16.82
N THR A 99 -7.03 -22.53 -16.24
CA THR A 99 -5.65 -22.16 -15.88
C THR A 99 -4.74 -22.35 -17.09
N ILE A 100 -4.11 -21.28 -17.53
CA ILE A 100 -3.17 -21.28 -18.64
C ILE A 100 -1.72 -21.12 -18.14
N VAL A 101 -0.80 -21.68 -18.89
CA VAL A 101 0.63 -21.60 -18.64
C VAL A 101 1.24 -20.58 -19.62
N VAL A 102 1.92 -19.56 -19.07
CA VAL A 102 2.56 -18.51 -19.87
C VAL A 102 4.05 -18.48 -19.57
N THR A 103 4.87 -18.49 -20.63
CA THR A 103 6.33 -18.37 -20.52
C THR A 103 6.80 -16.94 -20.77
N ASN A 104 7.94 -16.58 -20.19
CA ASN A 104 8.53 -15.24 -20.32
C ASN A 104 10.07 -15.31 -20.26
N ASP A 105 10.73 -14.25 -20.69
CA ASP A 105 12.20 -14.09 -20.60
C ASP A 105 12.61 -13.30 -19.34
N VAL A 106 11.73 -12.41 -18.85
CA VAL A 106 11.94 -11.57 -17.67
C VAL A 106 10.62 -11.44 -16.92
N LEU A 107 10.65 -11.62 -15.59
CA LEU A 107 9.50 -11.51 -14.75
C LEU A 107 9.61 -10.35 -13.76
N ILE A 108 8.56 -9.54 -13.66
CA ILE A 108 8.38 -8.52 -12.61
C ILE A 108 7.14 -8.87 -11.78
N ILE A 109 7.31 -9.15 -10.50
CA ILE A 109 6.22 -9.48 -9.57
C ILE A 109 5.83 -8.22 -8.79
N ALA A 110 4.60 -7.74 -8.98
CA ALA A 110 4.06 -6.52 -8.41
C ALA A 110 2.60 -6.68 -7.92
N THR A 111 2.28 -7.86 -7.38
CA THR A 111 0.91 -8.25 -6.98
C THR A 111 0.44 -7.64 -5.66
N GLY A 112 1.29 -6.85 -5.00
CA GLY A 112 0.98 -6.20 -3.73
C GLY A 112 1.01 -7.15 -2.53
N GLY A 113 0.54 -6.65 -1.41
CA GLY A 113 0.41 -7.41 -0.16
C GLY A 113 -1.05 -7.44 0.32
N ARG A 114 -1.32 -8.26 1.33
CA ARG A 114 -2.63 -8.34 1.99
C ARG A 114 -2.51 -8.12 3.48
N TYR A 115 -3.61 -7.75 4.12
CA TYR A 115 -3.68 -7.59 5.56
C TYR A 115 -3.79 -8.93 6.27
N LEU A 116 -3.09 -9.10 7.39
CA LEU A 116 -3.23 -10.25 8.27
C LEU A 116 -4.58 -10.17 9.00
N LYS A 117 -5.43 -11.18 8.82
CA LYS A 117 -6.75 -11.26 9.48
C LYS A 117 -6.77 -12.26 10.65
N LYS A 118 -5.60 -12.41 11.33
CA LYS A 118 -5.45 -13.39 12.41
C LYS A 118 -5.89 -12.90 13.79
N LEU A 119 -6.12 -11.57 13.95
CA LEU A 119 -6.65 -11.04 15.20
C LEU A 119 -8.11 -11.50 15.35
N PRO A 120 -8.48 -12.21 16.43
CA PRO A 120 -9.83 -12.70 16.64
C PRO A 120 -10.87 -11.57 16.55
N GLY A 121 -11.94 -11.77 15.81
CA GLY A 121 -13.03 -10.81 15.60
C GLY A 121 -12.70 -9.66 14.64
N LEU A 122 -11.48 -9.59 14.08
CA LEU A 122 -11.11 -8.51 13.15
C LEU A 122 -11.95 -8.54 11.87
N ALA A 123 -12.19 -9.72 11.32
CA ALA A 123 -12.93 -9.86 10.06
C ALA A 123 -14.42 -9.58 10.23
N GLU A 124 -14.96 -9.88 11.42
CA GLU A 124 -16.38 -9.82 11.76
C GLU A 124 -16.79 -8.43 12.27
N HIS A 125 -15.94 -7.79 13.08
CA HIS A 125 -16.32 -6.61 13.87
C HIS A 125 -15.53 -5.33 13.55
N ALA A 126 -14.55 -5.39 12.61
CA ALA A 126 -13.80 -4.20 12.22
C ALA A 126 -13.75 -4.01 10.70
N ILE A 127 -13.51 -2.77 10.29
CA ILE A 127 -13.25 -2.42 8.90
C ILE A 127 -11.75 -2.16 8.75
N ILE A 128 -11.13 -2.77 7.71
CA ILE A 128 -9.75 -2.45 7.31
C ILE A 128 -9.82 -1.35 6.23
N PRO A 129 -9.51 -0.07 6.55
CA PRO A 129 -9.82 1.06 5.66
C PRO A 129 -9.11 1.00 4.31
N CYS A 130 -7.90 0.43 4.26
CA CYS A 130 -7.08 0.41 3.04
C CYS A 130 -7.25 -0.88 2.19
N GLU A 131 -8.30 -1.67 2.39
CA GLU A 131 -8.63 -2.80 1.52
C GLU A 131 -9.36 -2.38 0.22
N GLY A 132 -9.43 -1.09 -0.09
CA GLY A 132 -9.97 -0.58 -1.34
C GLY A 132 -11.17 0.35 -1.18
N ALA A 133 -11.69 0.83 -2.31
CA ALA A 133 -12.73 1.84 -2.36
C ALA A 133 -14.05 1.39 -1.71
N THR A 134 -14.41 0.12 -1.82
CA THR A 134 -15.62 -0.44 -1.16
C THR A 134 -15.57 -0.27 0.37
N LYS A 135 -14.38 -0.47 0.97
CA LYS A 135 -14.22 -0.26 2.42
C LYS A 135 -14.26 1.22 2.80
N GLY A 136 -13.68 2.09 1.95
CA GLY A 136 -13.79 3.55 2.12
C GLY A 136 -15.24 4.03 2.08
N GLN A 137 -16.03 3.53 1.14
CA GLN A 137 -17.46 3.83 1.03
C GLN A 137 -18.23 3.29 2.25
N LEU A 138 -17.96 2.07 2.66
CA LEU A 138 -18.60 1.48 3.85
C LEU A 138 -18.34 2.33 5.11
N ILE A 139 -17.13 2.85 5.29
CA ILE A 139 -16.82 3.74 6.42
C ILE A 139 -17.63 5.04 6.33
N HIS A 140 -17.71 5.64 5.13
CA HIS A 140 -18.52 6.84 4.89
C HIS A 140 -19.98 6.62 5.30
N ASP A 141 -20.59 5.54 4.79
CA ASP A 141 -22.00 5.21 5.03
C ASP A 141 -22.26 4.92 6.51
N ARG A 142 -21.41 4.12 7.16
CA ARG A 142 -21.53 3.83 8.60
C ARG A 142 -21.49 5.10 9.45
N ILE A 143 -20.54 6.01 9.22
CA ILE A 143 -20.44 7.25 10.02
C ILE A 143 -21.60 8.21 9.71
N ARG A 144 -22.07 8.25 8.47
CA ARG A 144 -23.25 9.04 8.09
C ARG A 144 -24.50 8.58 8.86
N ASP A 145 -24.71 7.27 8.95
CA ASP A 145 -25.91 6.66 9.51
C ASP A 145 -25.87 6.59 11.06
N MET A 146 -24.69 6.75 11.69
CA MET A 146 -24.56 6.86 13.15
C MET A 146 -25.07 8.22 13.63
N GLU A 147 -25.90 8.25 14.68
CA GLU A 147 -26.32 9.50 15.35
C GLU A 147 -25.23 10.03 16.30
N GLY A 148 -24.42 9.14 16.85
CA GLY A 148 -23.31 9.38 17.77
C GLY A 148 -22.64 8.05 18.14
N GLY A 149 -21.73 8.08 19.13
CA GLY A 149 -21.07 6.87 19.64
C GLY A 149 -19.55 6.95 19.63
N THR A 150 -18.90 5.81 19.86
CA THR A 150 -17.45 5.69 19.93
C THR A 150 -16.88 5.10 18.63
N ILE A 151 -15.97 5.82 17.98
CA ILE A 151 -15.22 5.35 16.83
C ILE A 151 -13.78 5.10 17.28
N ALA A 152 -13.36 3.82 17.30
CA ALA A 152 -12.02 3.43 17.67
C ALA A 152 -11.18 3.13 16.45
N MET A 153 -9.96 3.67 16.39
CA MET A 153 -9.06 3.55 15.27
C MET A 153 -7.67 3.12 15.72
N GLY A 154 -7.09 2.14 15.03
CA GLY A 154 -5.79 1.62 15.40
C GLY A 154 -5.10 0.85 14.30
N PHE A 155 -3.85 0.49 14.53
CA PHE A 155 -3.11 -0.37 13.61
C PHE A 155 -2.16 -1.30 14.36
N GLY A 156 -1.87 -2.44 13.73
CA GLY A 156 -0.90 -3.41 14.19
C GLY A 156 0.23 -3.61 13.19
N THR A 157 1.14 -4.50 13.52
CA THR A 157 2.27 -4.89 12.67
C THR A 157 2.20 -6.38 12.34
N ASN A 158 3.00 -6.82 11.38
CA ASN A 158 3.30 -8.24 11.23
C ASN A 158 4.38 -8.60 12.26
N PRO A 159 4.11 -9.50 13.25
CA PRO A 159 5.09 -9.84 14.27
C PRO A 159 6.40 -10.43 13.73
N LYS A 160 6.33 -11.11 12.59
CA LYS A 160 7.48 -11.74 11.93
C LYS A 160 8.23 -10.79 10.98
N GLU A 161 7.63 -9.66 10.63
CA GLU A 161 8.22 -8.61 9.80
C GLU A 161 7.65 -7.23 10.20
N PRO A 162 8.18 -6.62 11.28
CA PRO A 162 7.64 -5.37 11.85
C PRO A 162 7.61 -4.21 10.85
N GLN A 163 8.44 -4.24 9.82
CA GLN A 163 8.41 -3.26 8.73
C GLN A 163 7.14 -3.34 7.87
N ALA A 164 6.42 -4.46 7.89
CA ALA A 164 5.19 -4.66 7.13
C ALA A 164 3.98 -4.06 7.84
N VAL A 165 4.00 -2.74 8.05
CA VAL A 165 2.93 -1.96 8.67
C VAL A 165 2.55 -0.75 7.81
N ARG A 166 1.30 -0.35 7.88
CA ARG A 166 0.74 0.80 7.17
C ARG A 166 0.02 1.72 8.16
N GLY A 167 0.78 2.29 9.12
CA GLY A 167 0.22 3.14 10.18
C GLY A 167 -0.10 4.58 9.76
N GLY A 168 0.64 5.14 8.79
CA GLY A 168 0.46 6.52 8.34
C GLY A 168 -0.99 6.88 7.97
N PRO A 169 -1.64 6.13 7.08
CA PRO A 169 -3.03 6.37 6.71
C PRO A 169 -4.01 6.31 7.88
N MET A 170 -3.75 5.54 8.93
CA MET A 170 -4.65 5.50 10.08
C MET A 170 -4.73 6.84 10.82
N PHE A 171 -3.61 7.55 10.95
CA PHE A 171 -3.63 8.92 11.49
C PHE A 171 -4.42 9.87 10.59
N GLU A 172 -4.35 9.67 9.27
CA GLU A 172 -5.11 10.49 8.31
C GLU A 172 -6.61 10.21 8.40
N PHE A 173 -7.03 8.95 8.51
CA PHE A 173 -8.43 8.60 8.77
C PHE A 173 -8.92 9.24 10.08
N LEU A 174 -8.15 9.12 11.16
CA LEU A 174 -8.48 9.66 12.46
C LEU A 174 -8.71 11.18 12.41
N PHE A 175 -7.74 11.92 11.88
CA PHE A 175 -7.82 13.38 11.80
C PHE A 175 -8.81 13.87 10.74
N GLY A 176 -8.98 13.12 9.66
CA GLY A 176 -9.96 13.40 8.61
C GLY A 176 -11.39 13.26 9.11
N ILE A 177 -11.70 12.18 9.83
CA ILE A 177 -13.01 11.94 10.45
C ILE A 177 -13.29 13.00 11.52
N ASP A 178 -12.34 13.32 12.41
CA ASP A 178 -12.51 14.40 13.38
C ASP A 178 -12.83 15.74 12.70
N THR A 179 -12.09 16.08 11.64
CA THR A 179 -12.31 17.33 10.89
C THR A 179 -13.69 17.34 10.24
N MET A 180 -14.10 16.25 9.61
CA MET A 180 -15.42 16.09 9.00
C MET A 180 -16.54 16.26 10.03
N LEU A 181 -16.46 15.57 11.17
CA LEU A 181 -17.48 15.65 12.23
C LEU A 181 -17.59 17.08 12.80
N ARG A 182 -16.46 17.81 12.93
CA ARG A 182 -16.47 19.23 13.33
C ARG A 182 -17.14 20.12 12.28
N GLN A 183 -16.86 19.91 11.01
CA GLN A 183 -17.48 20.65 9.91
C GLN A 183 -18.99 20.41 9.82
N GLN A 184 -19.44 19.23 10.22
CA GLN A 184 -20.86 18.85 10.26
C GLN A 184 -21.57 19.27 11.57
N GLY A 185 -20.86 19.86 12.55
CA GLY A 185 -21.43 20.18 13.87
C GLY A 185 -21.83 18.96 14.71
N ARG A 186 -21.18 17.79 14.44
CA ARG A 186 -21.53 16.50 15.08
C ARG A 186 -20.43 15.97 16.01
N ARG A 187 -19.31 16.69 16.15
CA ARG A 187 -18.12 16.16 16.86
C ARG A 187 -18.40 15.84 18.33
N ASP A 188 -19.24 16.58 18.97
CA ASP A 188 -19.69 16.43 20.37
C ASP A 188 -20.49 15.14 20.61
N LYS A 189 -21.13 14.60 19.59
CA LYS A 189 -21.86 13.32 19.65
C LYS A 189 -20.96 12.10 19.56
N PHE A 190 -19.68 12.27 19.21
CA PHE A 190 -18.75 11.15 18.97
C PHE A 190 -17.56 11.20 19.92
N ARG A 191 -17.23 10.05 20.51
CA ARG A 191 -15.96 9.81 21.15
C ARG A 191 -15.01 9.19 20.13
N LEU A 192 -13.88 9.85 19.86
CA LEU A 192 -12.82 9.30 19.01
C LEU A 192 -11.72 8.69 19.88
N VAL A 193 -11.33 7.46 19.55
CA VAL A 193 -10.32 6.70 20.28
C VAL A 193 -9.24 6.26 19.32
N PHE A 194 -7.99 6.47 19.71
CA PHE A 194 -6.83 5.86 19.06
C PHE A 194 -6.22 4.78 19.94
N PHE A 195 -6.00 3.59 19.41
CA PHE A 195 -5.37 2.50 20.17
C PHE A 195 -4.23 1.85 19.40
N ASN A 196 -3.17 1.43 20.09
CA ASN A 196 -2.01 0.80 19.48
C ASN A 196 -1.20 -0.01 20.50
N GLY A 197 -0.66 -1.14 20.08
CA GLY A 197 0.19 -1.98 20.93
C GLY A 197 1.57 -1.41 21.25
N SER A 198 2.02 -0.39 20.53
CA SER A 198 3.30 0.30 20.77
C SER A 198 3.09 1.53 21.63
N ASP A 199 4.01 1.82 22.55
CA ASP A 199 4.04 3.09 23.32
C ASP A 199 4.35 4.30 22.43
N ARG A 200 4.97 4.07 21.27
CA ARG A 200 5.31 5.12 20.30
C ARG A 200 4.85 4.75 18.88
N PRO A 201 3.54 4.82 18.61
CA PRO A 201 2.97 4.44 17.32
C PRO A 201 3.47 5.36 16.20
N GLY A 202 3.87 4.77 15.07
CA GLY A 202 4.34 5.53 13.91
C GLY A 202 5.84 5.90 13.96
N GLN A 203 6.69 5.19 14.69
CA GLN A 203 8.14 5.45 14.84
C GLN A 203 8.88 5.63 13.51
N ARG A 204 8.42 5.02 12.41
CA ARG A 204 9.00 5.19 11.08
C ARG A 204 8.97 6.62 10.58
N LEU A 205 7.97 7.38 10.98
CA LEU A 205 7.84 8.80 10.64
C LEU A 205 8.91 9.65 11.34
N GLY A 206 9.60 9.06 12.34
CA GLY A 206 10.59 9.72 13.16
C GLY A 206 10.02 10.27 14.48
N PRO A 207 10.88 10.47 15.51
CA PRO A 207 10.42 10.80 16.85
C PRO A 207 9.66 12.12 16.92
N LYS A 208 10.12 13.16 16.21
CA LYS A 208 9.43 14.47 16.15
C LYS A 208 8.02 14.37 15.54
N ALA A 209 7.85 13.50 14.55
CA ALA A 209 6.55 13.28 13.94
C ALA A 209 5.59 12.57 14.92
N VAL A 210 6.06 11.53 15.63
CA VAL A 210 5.25 10.83 16.65
C VAL A 210 4.78 11.79 17.73
N ASP A 211 5.69 12.61 18.30
CA ASP A 211 5.35 13.60 19.33
C ASP A 211 4.35 14.64 18.80
N GLY A 212 4.48 15.02 17.54
CA GLY A 212 3.54 15.90 16.86
C GLY A 212 2.14 15.30 16.71
N LEU A 213 2.06 14.03 16.32
CA LEU A 213 0.80 13.28 16.15
C LEU A 213 0.07 13.11 17.49
N LEU A 214 0.78 12.72 18.55
CA LEU A 214 0.21 12.57 19.88
C LEU A 214 -0.31 13.91 20.43
N ARG A 215 0.45 15.01 20.25
CA ARG A 215 -0.02 16.36 20.58
C ARG A 215 -1.23 16.77 19.77
N GLU A 216 -1.31 16.42 18.50
CA GLU A 216 -2.47 16.72 17.66
C GLU A 216 -3.71 15.96 18.11
N MET A 217 -3.58 14.71 18.56
CA MET A 217 -4.69 13.93 19.16
C MET A 217 -5.21 14.60 20.43
N TRP A 218 -4.30 14.99 21.32
CA TRP A 218 -4.66 15.69 22.55
C TRP A 218 -5.42 17.00 22.26
N LYS A 219 -4.94 17.82 21.31
CA LYS A 219 -5.61 19.07 20.90
C LYS A 219 -6.99 18.87 20.30
N ARG A 220 -7.28 17.67 19.80
CA ARG A 220 -8.55 17.32 19.16
C ARG A 220 -9.50 16.56 20.10
N ASP A 221 -9.14 16.42 21.36
CA ASP A 221 -9.91 15.63 22.31
C ASP A 221 -10.13 14.20 21.83
N ILE A 222 -9.05 13.55 21.39
CA ILE A 222 -9.02 12.14 20.97
C ILE A 222 -8.39 11.35 22.11
N SER A 223 -9.13 10.35 22.63
CA SER A 223 -8.61 9.43 23.67
C SER A 223 -7.51 8.54 23.09
N VAL A 224 -6.39 8.39 23.83
CA VAL A 224 -5.23 7.64 23.35
C VAL A 224 -4.94 6.46 24.30
N HIS A 225 -5.02 5.24 23.78
CA HIS A 225 -4.74 3.97 24.45
C HIS A 225 -3.57 3.28 23.73
N ILE A 226 -2.37 3.41 24.27
CA ILE A 226 -1.12 2.89 23.66
C ILE A 226 -0.35 2.00 24.62
N GLY A 227 0.56 1.17 24.08
CA GLY A 227 1.39 0.26 24.88
C GLY A 227 0.68 -1.01 25.37
N ALA A 228 -0.52 -1.30 24.86
CA ALA A 228 -1.25 -2.54 25.12
C ALA A 228 -1.72 -3.16 23.80
N LYS A 229 -1.30 -4.40 23.53
CA LYS A 229 -1.69 -5.08 22.28
C LYS A 229 -3.17 -5.43 22.29
N PRO A 230 -3.88 -5.24 21.19
CA PRO A 230 -5.22 -5.80 21.04
C PRO A 230 -5.13 -7.33 20.98
N LEU A 231 -5.97 -7.98 21.77
CA LEU A 231 -6.07 -9.44 21.86
C LEU A 231 -7.22 -9.97 20.99
N ARG A 232 -8.34 -9.23 20.93
CA ARG A 232 -9.49 -9.52 20.09
C ARG A 232 -10.37 -8.27 19.92
N ILE A 233 -11.21 -8.30 18.91
CA ILE A 233 -12.24 -7.26 18.65
C ILE A 233 -13.59 -7.95 18.78
N GLU A 234 -14.45 -7.39 19.60
CA GLU A 234 -15.82 -7.84 19.82
C GLU A 234 -16.82 -6.86 19.16
N ALA A 235 -18.07 -7.19 19.18
CA ALA A 235 -19.11 -6.38 18.52
C ALA A 235 -19.22 -4.94 19.05
N ASP A 236 -18.87 -4.74 20.33
CA ASP A 236 -19.06 -3.49 21.08
C ASP A 236 -17.79 -2.97 21.75
N ARG A 237 -16.64 -3.66 21.59
CA ARG A 237 -15.38 -3.27 22.26
C ARG A 237 -14.14 -3.89 21.62
N ILE A 238 -12.98 -3.32 21.95
CA ILE A 238 -11.66 -3.89 21.73
C ILE A 238 -11.12 -4.38 23.09
N VAL A 239 -10.72 -5.63 23.17
CA VAL A 239 -10.06 -6.19 24.35
C VAL A 239 -8.55 -6.14 24.12
N THR A 240 -7.83 -5.48 25.02
CA THR A 240 -6.38 -5.36 25.00
C THR A 240 -5.76 -6.14 26.17
N GLU A 241 -4.44 -6.17 26.24
CA GLU A 241 -3.69 -6.79 27.36
C GLU A 241 -3.96 -6.09 28.72
N ARG A 242 -4.49 -4.86 28.71
CA ARG A 242 -4.64 -4.04 29.95
C ARG A 242 -6.07 -3.60 30.24
N GLU A 243 -6.88 -3.42 29.22
CA GLU A 243 -8.21 -2.81 29.36
C GLU A 243 -9.14 -3.22 28.22
N GLU A 244 -10.43 -2.99 28.43
CA GLU A 244 -11.47 -3.07 27.42
C GLU A 244 -11.83 -1.65 26.96
N ILE A 245 -11.87 -1.41 25.67
CA ILE A 245 -12.15 -0.12 25.04
C ILE A 245 -13.51 -0.24 24.33
N PRO A 246 -14.58 0.35 24.86
CA PRO A 246 -15.88 0.35 24.18
C PRO A 246 -15.80 1.04 22.81
N ALA A 247 -16.46 0.48 21.81
CA ALA A 247 -16.50 1.04 20.46
C ALA A 247 -17.70 0.54 19.65
N ASP A 248 -18.41 1.47 19.02
CA ASP A 248 -19.53 1.20 18.10
C ASP A 248 -19.08 1.02 16.66
N LEU A 249 -17.91 1.55 16.32
CA LEU A 249 -17.23 1.35 15.04
C LEU A 249 -15.72 1.21 15.25
N VAL A 250 -15.16 0.10 14.74
CA VAL A 250 -13.72 -0.15 14.81
C VAL A 250 -13.12 -0.09 13.42
N LEU A 251 -12.10 0.78 13.23
CA LEU A 251 -11.25 0.84 12.06
C LEU A 251 -9.86 0.35 12.46
N PHE A 252 -9.43 -0.78 11.91
CA PHE A 252 -8.14 -1.35 12.31
C PHE A 252 -7.33 -1.85 11.11
N MET A 253 -6.14 -1.31 10.92
CA MET A 253 -5.18 -1.84 9.95
C MET A 253 -4.21 -2.80 10.63
N SER A 254 -4.38 -4.08 10.40
CA SER A 254 -3.42 -5.10 10.83
C SER A 254 -2.10 -4.99 10.03
N GLY A 255 -1.09 -5.75 10.42
CA GLY A 255 0.14 -5.89 9.65
C GLY A 255 -0.11 -6.49 8.26
N LEU A 256 0.82 -6.24 7.34
CA LEU A 256 0.78 -6.79 6.00
C LEU A 256 1.53 -8.13 5.93
N THR A 257 1.18 -8.94 4.93
CA THR A 257 1.89 -10.15 4.51
C THR A 257 1.80 -10.29 2.99
N GLY A 258 2.52 -11.22 2.40
CA GLY A 258 2.47 -11.51 0.98
C GLY A 258 1.10 -12.02 0.51
N PRO A 259 0.82 -11.98 -0.80
CA PRO A 259 -0.43 -12.50 -1.37
C PRO A 259 -0.55 -14.02 -1.19
N LEU A 260 -1.80 -14.53 -1.22
CA LEU A 260 -2.08 -15.94 -0.95
C LEU A 260 -1.44 -16.90 -1.96
N TRP A 261 -1.36 -16.52 -3.22
CA TRP A 261 -0.81 -17.37 -4.27
C TRP A 261 0.65 -17.80 -4.03
N LEU A 262 1.38 -17.07 -3.18
CA LEU A 262 2.74 -17.45 -2.77
C LEU A 262 2.80 -18.79 -2.03
N ASP A 263 1.69 -19.25 -1.47
CA ASP A 263 1.63 -20.54 -0.77
C ASP A 263 1.78 -21.73 -1.73
N ASN A 264 1.58 -21.52 -3.04
CA ASN A 264 1.67 -22.53 -4.09
C ASN A 264 3.00 -22.49 -4.89
N THR A 265 4.00 -21.74 -4.45
CA THR A 265 5.24 -21.51 -5.22
C THR A 265 6.48 -21.70 -4.35
N ASP A 266 7.59 -22.05 -4.99
CA ASP A 266 8.91 -22.21 -4.37
C ASP A 266 9.70 -20.88 -4.26
N LEU A 267 9.08 -19.75 -4.56
CA LEU A 267 9.70 -18.43 -4.40
C LEU A 267 10.25 -18.25 -2.97
N PRO A 268 11.49 -17.79 -2.81
CA PRO A 268 12.08 -17.57 -1.49
C PRO A 268 11.28 -16.54 -0.71
N ARG A 269 10.87 -16.89 0.51
CA ARG A 269 10.02 -16.05 1.37
C ARG A 269 10.70 -15.62 2.64
N SER A 270 10.42 -14.39 3.04
CA SER A 270 10.74 -13.89 4.38
C SER A 270 9.86 -14.55 5.44
N SER A 271 10.26 -14.45 6.70
CA SER A 271 9.44 -14.91 7.83
C SER A 271 8.07 -14.23 7.90
N GLY A 272 7.95 -13.02 7.35
CA GLY A 272 6.71 -12.25 7.24
C GLY A 272 5.79 -12.67 6.09
N GLY A 273 6.25 -13.59 5.22
CA GLY A 273 5.48 -14.15 4.11
C GLY A 273 5.60 -13.40 2.79
N PHE A 274 6.58 -12.52 2.63
CA PHE A 274 6.86 -11.78 1.39
C PHE A 274 7.97 -12.45 0.58
N ILE A 275 8.08 -12.13 -0.71
CA ILE A 275 9.19 -12.61 -1.55
C ILE A 275 10.49 -11.94 -1.11
N GLN A 276 11.55 -12.71 -0.87
CA GLN A 276 12.87 -12.17 -0.53
C GLN A 276 13.52 -11.55 -1.77
N ALA A 277 13.97 -10.31 -1.65
CA ALA A 277 14.67 -9.58 -2.69
C ALA A 277 15.96 -8.94 -2.17
N ASP A 278 16.88 -8.66 -3.07
CA ASP A 278 18.10 -7.86 -2.81
C ASP A 278 17.82 -6.34 -2.97
N GLU A 279 18.85 -5.51 -2.78
CA GLU A 279 18.76 -4.04 -2.95
C GLU A 279 18.51 -3.63 -4.42
N LYS A 280 18.67 -4.54 -5.36
CA LYS A 280 18.43 -4.36 -6.79
C LYS A 280 17.02 -4.78 -7.21
N CYS A 281 16.20 -5.18 -6.23
CA CYS A 281 14.86 -5.75 -6.41
C CYS A 281 14.84 -7.11 -7.13
N ARG A 282 15.97 -7.82 -7.22
CA ARG A 282 16.00 -9.19 -7.75
C ARG A 282 15.50 -10.16 -6.69
N VAL A 283 14.75 -11.16 -7.12
CA VAL A 283 14.38 -12.29 -6.26
C VAL A 283 15.63 -13.11 -5.98
N VAL A 284 15.89 -13.39 -4.71
CA VAL A 284 17.11 -14.11 -4.27
C VAL A 284 17.18 -15.49 -4.94
N GLY A 285 18.26 -15.75 -5.65
CA GLY A 285 18.51 -17.03 -6.34
C GLY A 285 17.74 -17.22 -7.66
N TRP A 286 16.94 -16.24 -8.11
CA TRP A 286 16.13 -16.35 -9.33
C TRP A 286 16.57 -15.31 -10.37
N PRO A 287 17.36 -15.70 -11.40
CA PRO A 287 17.84 -14.77 -12.41
C PRO A 287 16.70 -14.18 -13.25
N LYS A 288 16.85 -12.92 -13.68
CA LYS A 288 15.84 -12.17 -14.47
C LYS A 288 14.44 -12.15 -13.87
N THR A 289 14.36 -12.35 -12.55
CA THR A 289 13.10 -12.30 -11.79
C THR A 289 13.21 -11.21 -10.72
N TYR A 290 12.31 -10.26 -10.80
CA TYR A 290 12.28 -9.07 -9.97
C TYR A 290 10.97 -8.99 -9.19
N VAL A 291 11.02 -8.40 -8.00
CA VAL A 291 9.82 -8.12 -7.22
C VAL A 291 9.84 -6.64 -6.81
N VAL A 292 8.68 -5.96 -6.91
CA VAL A 292 8.56 -4.54 -6.57
C VAL A 292 7.29 -4.28 -5.75
N GLY A 293 7.33 -3.24 -4.93
CA GLY A 293 6.21 -2.84 -4.07
C GLY A 293 5.99 -3.78 -2.88
N ASP A 294 4.74 -3.86 -2.42
CA ASP A 294 4.39 -4.53 -1.17
C ASP A 294 4.52 -6.05 -1.21
N THR A 295 4.69 -6.65 -2.37
CA THR A 295 4.90 -8.11 -2.52
C THR A 295 6.26 -8.56 -1.98
N GLY A 296 7.27 -7.69 -2.02
CA GLY A 296 8.65 -8.02 -1.67
C GLY A 296 9.03 -7.67 -0.24
N SER A 297 10.00 -8.41 0.30
CA SER A 297 10.79 -8.09 1.49
C SER A 297 12.18 -7.72 1.04
N TYR A 298 12.66 -6.54 1.44
CA TYR A 298 13.88 -5.94 0.94
C TYR A 298 14.83 -5.61 2.09
N PRO A 299 16.15 -5.70 1.89
CA PRO A 299 17.11 -5.12 2.79
C PRO A 299 16.93 -3.58 2.81
N GLY A 300 17.16 -2.99 3.96
CA GLY A 300 17.02 -1.55 4.09
C GLY A 300 16.89 -1.09 5.53
N PRO A 301 16.71 0.21 5.74
CA PRO A 301 16.56 0.75 7.08
C PRO A 301 15.24 0.31 7.71
N GLU A 302 15.17 0.24 9.04
CA GLU A 302 13.95 -0.12 9.79
C GLU A 302 12.72 0.74 9.47
N TRP A 303 12.93 1.94 8.97
CA TRP A 303 11.88 2.85 8.54
C TRP A 303 11.43 2.67 7.09
N LEU A 304 12.00 1.73 6.33
CA LEU A 304 11.57 1.44 4.96
C LEU A 304 10.06 1.13 4.95
N ALA A 305 9.31 1.90 4.19
CA ALA A 305 7.86 1.83 4.20
C ALA A 305 7.29 1.09 2.98
N LYS A 306 6.26 0.28 3.19
CA LYS A 306 5.43 -0.26 2.11
C LYS A 306 4.42 0.80 1.67
N GLN A 307 4.78 1.59 0.66
CA GLN A 307 3.99 2.71 0.13
C GLN A 307 4.14 2.85 -1.39
N ALA A 308 3.20 3.54 -2.03
CA ALA A 308 3.18 3.73 -3.49
C ALA A 308 4.49 4.32 -4.03
N HIS A 309 4.98 5.41 -3.43
CA HIS A 309 6.25 6.04 -3.82
C HIS A 309 7.45 5.07 -3.75
N GLN A 310 7.52 4.25 -2.70
CA GLN A 310 8.60 3.25 -2.59
C GLN A 310 8.49 2.16 -3.66
N ALA A 311 7.27 1.77 -4.03
CA ALA A 311 7.04 0.82 -5.11
C ALA A 311 7.49 1.40 -6.47
N ASP A 312 7.30 2.70 -6.70
CA ASP A 312 7.78 3.39 -7.90
C ASP A 312 9.32 3.40 -7.96
N LEU A 313 10.00 3.75 -6.86
CA LEU A 313 11.48 3.74 -6.79
C LEU A 313 12.07 2.33 -6.99
N GLN A 314 11.41 1.31 -6.47
CA GLN A 314 11.79 -0.08 -6.68
C GLN A 314 11.61 -0.50 -8.15
N ALA A 315 10.51 -0.11 -8.79
CA ALA A 315 10.28 -0.40 -10.20
C ALA A 315 11.30 0.29 -11.11
N GLU A 316 11.68 1.54 -10.81
CA GLU A 316 12.75 2.25 -11.53
C GLU A 316 14.08 1.50 -11.46
N ALA A 317 14.47 1.03 -10.28
CA ALA A 317 15.70 0.27 -10.07
C ALA A 317 15.63 -1.10 -10.76
N ALA A 318 14.53 -1.84 -10.61
CA ALA A 318 14.32 -3.14 -11.26
C ALA A 318 14.43 -3.03 -12.77
N VAL A 319 13.78 -2.04 -13.40
CA VAL A 319 13.86 -1.84 -14.86
C VAL A 319 15.26 -1.42 -15.31
N ALA A 320 15.99 -0.62 -14.52
CA ALA A 320 17.38 -0.28 -14.83
C ALA A 320 18.25 -1.54 -14.85
N ASN A 321 18.08 -2.43 -13.88
CA ASN A 321 18.78 -3.69 -13.80
C ASN A 321 18.39 -4.67 -14.92
N ILE A 322 17.12 -4.72 -15.31
CA ILE A 322 16.65 -5.49 -16.47
C ILE A 322 17.35 -5.02 -17.75
N VAL A 323 17.50 -3.70 -17.93
CA VAL A 323 18.23 -3.15 -19.10
C VAL A 323 19.69 -3.58 -19.10
N ASP A 324 20.35 -3.61 -17.94
CA ASP A 324 21.72 -4.11 -17.83
C ASP A 324 21.82 -5.58 -18.19
N GLU A 325 20.96 -6.44 -17.63
CA GLU A 325 20.95 -7.89 -17.94
C GLU A 325 20.66 -8.18 -19.42
N LEU A 326 19.73 -7.44 -20.04
CA LEU A 326 19.43 -7.60 -21.46
C LEU A 326 20.59 -7.16 -22.35
N ALA A 327 21.46 -6.28 -21.86
CA ALA A 327 22.69 -5.86 -22.54
C ALA A 327 23.92 -6.71 -22.14
N GLY A 328 23.73 -7.81 -21.41
CA GLY A 328 24.82 -8.70 -20.95
C GLY A 328 25.70 -8.09 -19.85
N ARG A 329 25.21 -7.07 -19.15
CA ARG A 329 25.90 -6.45 -18.00
C ARG A 329 25.31 -6.94 -16.68
N GLU A 330 26.13 -6.92 -15.63
CA GLU A 330 25.66 -7.23 -14.29
C GLU A 330 24.74 -6.11 -13.73
N PRO A 331 23.60 -6.45 -13.11
CA PRO A 331 22.74 -5.50 -12.42
C PRO A 331 23.50 -4.69 -11.35
N SER A 332 23.40 -3.38 -11.39
CA SER A 332 24.16 -2.48 -10.50
C SER A 332 23.34 -1.39 -9.81
N HIS A 333 22.04 -1.28 -10.13
CA HIS A 333 21.17 -0.22 -9.64
C HIS A 333 20.42 -0.61 -8.38
N ASN A 334 20.79 -0.05 -7.24
CA ASN A 334 20.04 -0.21 -5.99
C ASN A 334 18.84 0.74 -5.95
N PHE A 335 17.73 0.29 -5.38
CA PHE A 335 16.60 1.19 -5.14
C PHE A 335 16.92 2.22 -4.03
N LYS A 336 16.32 3.39 -4.14
CA LYS A 336 16.42 4.41 -3.09
C LYS A 336 15.39 4.15 -2.00
N ALA A 337 15.82 4.16 -0.74
CA ALA A 337 14.93 4.13 0.40
C ALA A 337 14.49 5.56 0.73
N GLU A 338 13.22 5.86 0.52
CA GLU A 338 12.60 7.16 0.82
C GLU A 338 11.22 6.98 1.45
N LEU A 339 10.91 7.80 2.43
CA LEU A 339 9.58 7.89 3.01
C LEU A 339 9.07 9.31 2.79
N ILE A 340 8.02 9.47 2.01
CA ILE A 340 7.29 10.72 1.83
C ILE A 340 5.86 10.49 2.31
N CYS A 341 5.46 11.21 3.33
CA CYS A 341 4.12 11.12 3.88
C CYS A 341 3.56 12.51 4.17
N ILE A 342 2.39 12.81 3.65
CA ILE A 342 1.61 13.96 4.08
C ILE A 342 0.47 13.42 4.93
N VAL A 343 0.59 13.55 6.25
CA VAL A 343 -0.51 13.19 7.17
C VAL A 343 -1.58 14.27 7.04
N ASP A 344 -2.57 13.97 6.22
CA ASP A 344 -3.64 14.90 5.84
C ASP A 344 -4.84 14.82 6.79
N SER A 345 -5.43 15.95 7.09
CA SER A 345 -6.63 16.07 7.93
C SER A 345 -7.80 16.72 7.17
N VAL A 346 -7.93 16.45 5.86
CA VAL A 346 -8.97 16.99 4.96
C VAL A 346 -8.79 18.48 4.60
N ASN A 347 -8.20 19.27 5.48
CA ASN A 347 -8.00 20.73 5.25
C ASN A 347 -6.58 21.22 5.50
N LYS A 348 -5.73 20.43 6.14
CA LYS A 348 -4.33 20.72 6.46
C LYS A 348 -3.55 19.40 6.45
N GLY A 349 -2.23 19.48 6.24
CA GLY A 349 -1.35 18.31 6.28
C GLY A 349 -0.07 18.58 7.06
N ILE A 350 0.54 17.53 7.57
CA ILE A 350 1.90 17.51 8.14
C ILE A 350 2.76 16.75 7.14
N LEU A 351 3.81 17.41 6.63
CA LEU A 351 4.74 16.72 5.73
C LEU A 351 5.84 16.04 6.53
N VAL A 352 6.01 14.76 6.27
CA VAL A 352 7.15 13.97 6.76
C VAL A 352 7.93 13.47 5.56
N PHE A 353 9.22 13.76 5.57
CA PHE A 353 10.19 13.24 4.60
C PHE A 353 11.33 12.56 5.34
N ARG A 354 11.73 11.39 4.88
CA ARG A 354 12.86 10.66 5.44
C ARG A 354 13.63 9.91 4.35
N ASN A 355 14.93 10.01 4.38
CA ASN A 355 15.85 9.19 3.62
C ASN A 355 17.08 8.85 4.48
N HIS A 356 18.13 8.24 3.92
CA HIS A 356 19.36 7.89 4.66
C HIS A 356 20.10 9.10 5.25
N LYS A 357 19.92 10.30 4.69
CA LYS A 357 20.68 11.50 5.07
C LYS A 357 19.93 12.38 6.05
N MET A 358 18.59 12.39 6.01
CA MET A 358 17.80 13.32 6.80
C MET A 358 16.40 12.78 7.14
N ALA A 359 15.86 13.27 8.25
CA ALA A 359 14.47 13.12 8.65
C ALA A 359 13.89 14.50 8.92
N LEU A 360 12.94 14.92 8.10
CA LEU A 360 12.29 16.23 8.16
C LEU A 360 10.82 16.07 8.48
N THR A 361 10.33 16.84 9.45
CA THR A 361 8.90 16.98 9.73
C THR A 361 8.56 18.46 9.70
N LEU A 362 7.71 18.85 8.76
CA LEU A 362 7.23 20.24 8.66
C LEU A 362 5.89 20.40 9.36
N PRO A 363 5.65 21.57 9.97
CA PRO A 363 4.45 21.82 10.76
C PRO A 363 3.19 21.77 9.90
N LYS A 364 2.06 21.52 10.55
CA LYS A 364 0.73 21.42 9.93
C LYS A 364 0.38 22.69 9.15
N CYS A 365 0.13 22.54 7.84
CA CYS A 365 -0.16 23.66 6.92
C CYS A 365 -1.22 23.28 5.89
N ARG A 366 -2.02 24.26 5.41
CA ARG A 366 -2.99 24.09 4.31
C ARG A 366 -2.32 23.74 2.99
N VAL A 367 -1.10 24.24 2.75
CA VAL A 367 -0.33 24.00 1.53
C VAL A 367 -0.09 22.50 1.31
N PHE A 368 0.17 21.72 2.36
CA PHE A 368 0.40 20.28 2.21
C PHE A 368 -0.86 19.50 1.82
N HIS A 369 -2.04 19.92 2.28
CA HIS A 369 -3.30 19.38 1.76
C HIS A 369 -3.43 19.60 0.24
N TRP A 370 -3.20 20.83 -0.22
CA TRP A 370 -3.23 21.15 -1.65
C TRP A 370 -2.15 20.42 -2.43
N ALA A 371 -0.93 20.31 -1.89
CA ALA A 371 0.15 19.54 -2.50
C ALA A 371 -0.25 18.08 -2.70
N LYS A 372 -0.85 17.44 -1.69
CA LYS A 372 -1.32 16.04 -1.81
C LYS A 372 -2.36 15.88 -2.91
N ARG A 373 -3.31 16.79 -3.02
CA ARG A 373 -4.31 16.80 -4.12
C ARG A 373 -3.68 17.04 -5.49
N PHE A 374 -2.65 17.89 -5.55
CA PHE A 374 -1.90 18.12 -6.79
C PHE A 374 -1.13 16.86 -7.21
N PHE A 375 -0.45 16.18 -6.27
CA PHE A 375 0.22 14.91 -6.54
C PHE A 375 -0.75 13.84 -7.05
N GLU A 376 -1.91 13.69 -6.43
CA GLU A 376 -2.96 12.79 -6.91
C GLU A 376 -3.29 13.07 -8.38
N ARG A 377 -3.65 14.31 -8.71
CA ARG A 377 -4.03 14.70 -10.07
C ARG A 377 -2.90 14.46 -11.08
N HIS A 378 -1.69 14.85 -10.71
CA HIS A 378 -0.52 14.68 -11.56
C HIS A 378 -0.21 13.20 -11.80
N TYR A 379 -0.25 12.38 -10.75
CA TYR A 379 -0.02 10.94 -10.85
C TYR A 379 -1.07 10.27 -11.74
N LEU A 380 -2.35 10.52 -11.48
CA LEU A 380 -3.44 9.90 -12.22
C LEU A 380 -3.53 10.35 -13.67
N LYS A 381 -3.09 11.56 -13.99
CA LYS A 381 -3.04 12.07 -15.37
C LYS A 381 -2.22 11.15 -16.30
N ALA A 382 -1.16 10.54 -15.78
CA ALA A 382 -0.31 9.63 -16.55
C ALA A 382 -1.04 8.36 -17.03
N TYR A 383 -2.15 8.01 -16.39
CA TYR A 383 -2.91 6.77 -16.64
C TYR A 383 -4.29 7.01 -17.25
N ARG A 384 -4.87 8.20 -17.08
CA ARG A 384 -6.20 8.56 -17.60
C ARG A 384 -6.22 8.99 -19.07
N ASN A 385 -5.08 9.42 -19.62
CA ASN A 385 -4.97 9.98 -20.97
C ASN A 385 -4.38 8.99 -21.96
#